data_965eab38ec2cdc43c70744310603b6f1
#
_entry.id   965eab38ec2cdc43c70744310603b6f1
#
_cell.length_a   1.000
_cell.length_b   1.000
_cell.length_c   1.000
_cell.angle_alpha   90.00
_cell.angle_beta   90.00
_cell.angle_gamma   90.00
#
_symmetry.space_group_name_H-M   'P 1'
#
loop_
_entity.id
_entity.type
_entity.pdbx_description
1 polymer ?
#
loop_
_entity_poly.entity_id
_entity_poly.type
_entity_poly.pdbx_seq_one_letter_code
_entity_poly.pdbx_strand_id
1 'polypeptide(L)'
;MAMIQSNLFSWDSVDVCSDLERLILVRDHLPDEAIIQALEQLRGQGRNDYPVVPMWNAVLAGIVFQHKSIESLIRELRRNPALLEVCGFNVLPIQKKPVAELARNGESGGVRVVWSILEEPYYLVPDSHNFSRFLTNVIELEEQQGLVSGMMVELRHQLMEVLPDFGRHLGYDGKAIESHSTGSADKQTGQTSDPDANWGKHETVGVNSKTGKVWTKVKSWFGYGLHLVADTQYEIPVAVHVTPASASEQVELRMMIREIFEQTPTLVERCQDFSADRGLDCGETKALLWDDYRIRPLIDTRELWREEKQQPDYDPTQPITRPLFPDRVDSIVHTEKGTAHCICPETGEMRDLAFQGFEADRNTLKYRCPAAAYGFECSGKSQCHAAAQVHAGDYGRIVRIDITQQDRRIFVPTPHNSPSWNRGYNRRSALERINSRIDQGFGFENHTIRGKAKMQTRVSLALAVMMAMALGHVKAGRKQQMRSLVQPIPASG
;
A
#
# COMPACT_ATOMS: atom_id res chain seq x y z
N MET A 1 -48.53 10.77 31.25
CA MET A 1 -47.55 11.05 30.19
C MET A 1 -46.19 11.07 30.88
N ALA A 2 -45.43 10.01 30.78
CA ALA A 2 -44.04 10.05 31.21
C ALA A 2 -43.26 10.91 30.20
N MET A 3 -42.73 12.04 30.66
CA MET A 3 -41.82 12.82 29.85
C MET A 3 -40.61 11.93 29.55
N ILE A 4 -40.37 11.65 28.27
CA ILE A 4 -39.13 11.08 27.81
C ILE A 4 -38.07 12.12 28.13
N GLN A 5 -37.22 11.87 29.11
CA GLN A 5 -36.08 12.68 29.42
C GLN A 5 -35.10 12.48 28.25
N SER A 6 -35.18 13.36 27.25
CA SER A 6 -34.10 13.48 26.28
C SER A 6 -32.81 13.77 27.08
N ASN A 7 -31.72 13.09 26.76
CA ASN A 7 -30.44 13.37 27.37
C ASN A 7 -30.22 14.88 27.32
N LEU A 8 -30.04 15.50 28.50
CA LEU A 8 -29.84 16.96 28.64
C LEU A 8 -28.57 17.45 27.91
N PHE A 9 -27.68 16.53 27.60
CA PHE A 9 -26.48 16.76 26.82
C PHE A 9 -26.28 15.56 25.87
N SER A 10 -26.06 15.83 24.59
CA SER A 10 -25.48 14.85 23.69
C SER A 10 -24.12 14.43 24.24
N TRP A 11 -23.77 13.16 24.17
CA TRP A 11 -22.43 12.68 24.52
C TRP A 11 -21.35 13.32 23.64
N ASP A 12 -21.71 13.90 22.49
CA ASP A 12 -20.86 14.73 21.64
C ASP A 12 -20.32 15.99 22.36
N SER A 13 -21.02 16.46 23.42
CA SER A 13 -20.61 17.62 24.22
C SER A 13 -19.73 17.29 25.42
N VAL A 14 -19.53 16.01 25.72
CA VAL A 14 -18.64 15.54 26.79
C VAL A 14 -17.32 15.12 26.13
N ASP A 15 -16.24 15.84 26.42
CA ASP A 15 -14.86 15.65 25.95
C ASP A 15 -14.72 14.57 24.87
N VAL A 16 -14.88 14.95 23.60
CA VAL A 16 -14.77 14.04 22.47
C VAL A 16 -13.37 13.47 22.45
N CYS A 17 -13.24 12.19 22.72
CA CYS A 17 -11.93 11.54 22.65
C CYS A 17 -11.45 11.56 21.19
N SER A 18 -10.14 11.66 21.00
CA SER A 18 -9.51 11.78 19.67
C SER A 18 -9.95 10.70 18.68
N ASP A 19 -10.37 9.52 19.14
CA ASP A 19 -10.83 8.42 18.28
C ASP A 19 -12.26 8.61 17.80
N LEU A 20 -13.14 9.24 18.59
CA LEU A 20 -14.49 9.64 18.16
C LEU A 20 -14.41 10.70 17.07
N GLU A 21 -13.56 11.72 17.23
CA GLU A 21 -13.33 12.74 16.17
C GLU A 21 -12.81 12.09 14.88
N ARG A 22 -11.92 11.11 14.96
CA ARG A 22 -11.44 10.38 13.79
C ARG A 22 -12.56 9.58 13.13
N LEU A 23 -13.40 8.92 13.91
CA LEU A 23 -14.55 8.19 13.37
C LEU A 23 -15.52 9.12 12.64
N ILE A 24 -15.83 10.27 13.24
CA ILE A 24 -16.67 11.30 12.60
C ILE A 24 -16.02 11.78 11.30
N LEU A 25 -14.70 12.06 11.34
CA LEU A 25 -13.96 12.48 10.15
C LEU A 25 -13.98 11.44 9.03
N VAL A 26 -13.85 10.15 9.37
CA VAL A 26 -13.96 9.04 8.40
C VAL A 26 -15.37 8.99 7.82
N ARG A 27 -16.40 8.99 8.66
CA ARG A 27 -17.79 8.91 8.25
C ARG A 27 -18.20 10.07 7.32
N ASP A 28 -17.70 11.27 7.60
CA ASP A 28 -18.04 12.46 6.83
C ASP A 28 -17.31 12.55 5.47
N HIS A 29 -16.28 11.71 5.24
CA HIS A 29 -15.45 11.77 4.03
C HIS A 29 -15.32 10.44 3.28
N LEU A 30 -15.86 9.35 3.83
CA LEU A 30 -15.87 8.04 3.14
C LEU A 30 -17.05 8.03 2.15
N PRO A 31 -16.84 7.79 0.85
CA PRO A 31 -17.92 7.72 -0.15
C PRO A 31 -18.60 6.35 -0.12
N ASP A 32 -19.40 6.09 0.91
CA ASP A 32 -19.98 4.79 1.22
C ASP A 32 -21.46 4.61 0.81
N GLU A 33 -22.04 5.60 0.11
CA GLU A 33 -23.44 5.60 -0.26
C GLU A 33 -23.83 4.36 -1.09
N ALA A 34 -22.97 3.94 -2.02
CA ALA A 34 -23.24 2.81 -2.90
C ALA A 34 -23.31 1.48 -2.13
N ILE A 35 -22.37 1.25 -1.21
CA ILE A 35 -22.37 0.02 -0.39
C ILE A 35 -23.51 0.01 0.62
N ILE A 36 -23.85 1.16 1.21
CA ILE A 36 -25.00 1.29 2.12
C ILE A 36 -26.28 0.96 1.38
N GLN A 37 -26.50 1.51 0.17
CA GLN A 37 -27.67 1.22 -0.65
C GLN A 37 -27.76 -0.27 -1.02
N ALA A 38 -26.65 -0.88 -1.42
CA ALA A 38 -26.62 -2.31 -1.73
C ALA A 38 -26.93 -3.19 -0.51
N LEU A 39 -26.40 -2.86 0.66
CA LEU A 39 -26.69 -3.55 1.91
C LEU A 39 -28.15 -3.39 2.34
N GLU A 40 -28.76 -2.22 2.16
CA GLU A 40 -30.20 -1.99 2.41
C GLU A 40 -31.06 -2.81 1.46
N GLN A 41 -30.69 -2.92 0.18
CA GLN A 41 -31.38 -3.78 -0.79
C GLN A 41 -31.31 -5.26 -0.40
N LEU A 42 -30.14 -5.75 0.03
CA LEU A 42 -29.96 -7.12 0.50
C LEU A 42 -30.79 -7.42 1.76
N ARG A 43 -30.91 -6.45 2.65
CA ARG A 43 -31.73 -6.58 3.84
C ARG A 43 -33.23 -6.72 3.51
N GLY A 44 -33.71 -5.99 2.50
CA GLY A 44 -35.11 -5.95 2.09
C GLY A 44 -36.05 -5.45 3.20
N GLN A 45 -37.26 -6.01 3.27
CA GLN A 45 -38.29 -5.62 4.27
C GLN A 45 -38.21 -6.43 5.58
N GLY A 46 -37.06 -7.02 5.89
CA GLY A 46 -36.88 -7.83 7.09
C GLY A 46 -36.88 -7.01 8.37
N ARG A 47 -36.75 -7.70 9.51
CA ARG A 47 -36.68 -7.09 10.84
C ARG A 47 -35.50 -6.11 10.94
N ASN A 48 -35.75 -4.89 11.46
CA ASN A 48 -34.78 -3.80 11.51
C ASN A 48 -34.25 -3.54 12.94
N ASP A 49 -33.90 -4.61 13.65
CA ASP A 49 -33.32 -4.47 14.99
C ASP A 49 -31.93 -3.81 14.94
N TYR A 50 -31.19 -4.04 13.85
CA TYR A 50 -29.87 -3.48 13.60
C TYR A 50 -29.85 -2.85 12.21
N PRO A 51 -30.11 -1.53 12.10
CA PRO A 51 -30.09 -0.82 10.82
C PRO A 51 -28.70 -0.90 10.15
N VAL A 52 -28.66 -0.81 8.83
CA VAL A 52 -27.43 -0.94 8.04
C VAL A 52 -26.41 0.12 8.40
N VAL A 53 -26.81 1.39 8.46
CA VAL A 53 -25.90 2.51 8.73
C VAL A 53 -25.21 2.41 10.09
N PRO A 54 -25.92 2.15 11.22
CA PRO A 54 -25.26 1.91 12.50
C PRO A 54 -24.30 0.71 12.50
N MET A 55 -24.67 -0.38 11.82
CA MET A 55 -23.80 -1.55 11.69
C MET A 55 -22.54 -1.23 10.90
N TRP A 56 -22.68 -0.49 9.80
CA TRP A 56 -21.57 -0.03 8.98
C TRP A 56 -20.63 0.89 9.77
N ASN A 57 -21.17 1.91 10.43
CA ASN A 57 -20.40 2.82 11.27
C ASN A 57 -19.66 2.09 12.40
N ALA A 58 -20.27 1.05 12.98
CA ALA A 58 -19.60 0.22 13.99
C ALA A 58 -18.43 -0.59 13.38
N VAL A 59 -18.54 -1.08 12.14
CA VAL A 59 -17.42 -1.73 11.45
C VAL A 59 -16.28 -0.74 11.23
N LEU A 60 -16.58 0.49 10.78
CA LEU A 60 -15.59 1.57 10.64
C LEU A 60 -14.95 1.92 11.98
N ALA A 61 -15.77 2.03 13.05
CA ALA A 61 -15.29 2.23 14.42
C ALA A 61 -14.32 1.13 14.85
N GLY A 62 -14.60 -0.13 14.51
CA GLY A 62 -13.69 -1.25 14.76
C GLY A 62 -12.31 -1.07 14.16
N ILE A 63 -12.23 -0.39 13.00
CA ILE A 63 -10.97 -0.06 12.33
C ILE A 63 -10.30 1.15 12.99
N VAL A 64 -11.02 2.25 13.17
CA VAL A 64 -10.51 3.50 13.75
C VAL A 64 -9.98 3.29 15.18
N PHE A 65 -10.72 2.55 15.99
CA PHE A 65 -10.35 2.20 17.37
C PHE A 65 -9.39 1.00 17.46
N GLN A 66 -8.94 0.49 16.31
CA GLN A 66 -7.94 -0.59 16.21
C GLN A 66 -8.34 -1.88 16.95
N HIS A 67 -9.62 -2.23 16.93
CA HIS A 67 -10.08 -3.46 17.53
C HIS A 67 -9.63 -4.70 16.73
N LYS A 68 -8.96 -5.62 17.42
CA LYS A 68 -8.42 -6.86 16.79
C LYS A 68 -9.50 -7.90 16.48
N SER A 69 -10.65 -7.82 17.13
CA SER A 69 -11.76 -8.77 16.95
C SER A 69 -13.12 -8.09 17.10
N ILE A 70 -14.14 -8.74 16.56
CA ILE A 70 -15.54 -8.32 16.71
C ILE A 70 -15.93 -8.27 18.19
N GLU A 71 -15.47 -9.22 18.99
CA GLU A 71 -15.76 -9.29 20.43
C GLU A 71 -15.18 -8.09 21.19
N SER A 72 -14.01 -7.60 20.77
CA SER A 72 -13.42 -6.41 21.38
C SER A 72 -14.19 -5.14 21.00
N LEU A 73 -14.68 -5.04 19.77
CA LEU A 73 -15.57 -3.97 19.33
C LEU A 73 -16.90 -4.00 20.10
N ILE A 74 -17.54 -5.16 20.22
CA ILE A 74 -18.79 -5.31 20.98
C ILE A 74 -18.63 -4.88 22.43
N ARG A 75 -17.52 -5.26 23.08
CA ARG A 75 -17.21 -4.81 24.44
C ARG A 75 -17.07 -3.29 24.53
N GLU A 76 -16.43 -2.67 23.52
CA GLU A 76 -16.30 -1.22 23.45
C GLU A 76 -17.68 -0.55 23.27
N LEU A 77 -18.48 -1.00 22.32
CA LEU A 77 -19.85 -0.49 22.12
C LEU A 77 -20.72 -0.59 23.37
N ARG A 78 -20.59 -1.67 24.17
CA ARG A 78 -21.35 -1.84 25.40
C ARG A 78 -20.96 -0.90 26.53
N ARG A 79 -19.71 -0.46 26.57
CA ARG A 79 -19.18 0.39 27.67
C ARG A 79 -19.04 1.87 27.29
N ASN A 80 -19.15 2.21 25.99
CA ASN A 80 -18.93 3.55 25.49
C ASN A 80 -20.21 4.09 24.82
N PRO A 81 -21.10 4.76 25.61
CA PRO A 81 -22.35 5.33 25.09
C PRO A 81 -22.14 6.36 23.98
N ALA A 82 -21.06 7.18 24.05
CA ALA A 82 -20.75 8.16 23.02
C ALA A 82 -20.44 7.47 21.68
N LEU A 83 -19.72 6.35 21.69
CA LEU A 83 -19.46 5.56 20.49
C LEU A 83 -20.76 4.97 19.90
N LEU A 84 -21.67 4.49 20.73
CA LEU A 84 -22.98 3.99 20.29
C LEU A 84 -23.78 5.10 19.58
N GLU A 85 -23.81 6.28 20.14
CA GLU A 85 -24.51 7.44 19.57
C GLU A 85 -23.87 7.87 18.25
N VAL A 86 -22.55 8.00 18.21
CA VAL A 86 -21.82 8.33 16.97
C VAL A 86 -22.02 7.28 15.88
N CYS A 87 -22.10 6.00 16.23
CA CYS A 87 -22.45 4.95 15.27
C CYS A 87 -23.90 5.05 14.79
N GLY A 88 -24.78 5.70 15.53
CA GLY A 88 -26.21 5.84 15.22
C GLY A 88 -27.07 4.72 15.79
N PHE A 89 -26.58 3.94 16.77
CA PHE A 89 -27.42 3.02 17.51
C PHE A 89 -28.31 3.80 18.47
N ASN A 90 -29.60 3.59 18.36
CA ASN A 90 -30.55 4.21 19.28
C ASN A 90 -30.35 3.64 20.69
N VAL A 91 -30.15 4.51 21.65
CA VAL A 91 -30.33 4.20 23.06
C VAL A 91 -31.85 4.03 23.24
N LEU A 92 -32.35 2.79 23.20
CA LEU A 92 -33.78 2.56 23.41
C LEU A 92 -34.14 2.95 24.85
N PRO A 93 -35.18 3.77 25.03
CA PRO A 93 -35.66 4.06 26.37
C PRO A 93 -36.25 2.78 26.96
N ILE A 94 -35.75 2.40 28.11
CA ILE A 94 -36.37 1.51 29.11
C ILE A 94 -37.29 0.43 28.53
N GLN A 95 -36.79 -0.79 28.41
CA GLN A 95 -37.65 -1.93 28.08
C GLN A 95 -38.46 -2.32 29.31
N LYS A 96 -39.78 -2.19 29.21
CA LYS A 96 -40.68 -2.65 30.28
C LYS A 96 -40.82 -4.18 30.21
N LYS A 97 -40.13 -4.89 31.08
CA LYS A 97 -40.31 -6.34 31.20
C LYS A 97 -41.32 -6.62 32.28
N PRO A 98 -42.39 -7.36 32.00
CA PRO A 98 -43.26 -7.89 33.06
C PRO A 98 -42.47 -8.95 33.80
N VAL A 99 -42.26 -8.72 35.09
CA VAL A 99 -41.64 -9.69 35.98
C VAL A 99 -42.70 -10.21 36.91
N ALA A 100 -42.79 -11.52 36.98
CA ALA A 100 -43.71 -12.20 37.94
C ALA A 100 -43.02 -12.35 39.30
N GLU A 101 -43.52 -11.67 40.29
CA GLU A 101 -43.07 -11.83 41.67
C GLU A 101 -44.11 -12.64 42.47
N LEU A 102 -43.60 -13.57 43.30
CA LEU A 102 -44.38 -14.32 44.23
C LEU A 102 -44.58 -13.51 45.52
N ALA A 103 -45.72 -12.87 45.66
CA ALA A 103 -46.06 -12.15 46.87
C ALA A 103 -46.85 -13.08 47.83
N ARG A 104 -46.45 -13.09 49.11
CA ARG A 104 -47.22 -13.79 50.15
C ARG A 104 -48.39 -12.91 50.56
N ASN A 105 -49.58 -13.49 50.54
CA ASN A 105 -50.75 -12.85 51.16
C ASN A 105 -50.56 -12.86 52.69
N GLY A 106 -50.79 -11.71 53.32
CA GLY A 106 -50.73 -11.61 54.75
C GLY A 106 -51.47 -12.76 55.48
N GLU A 107 -52.02 -12.68 56.49
CA GLU A 107 -52.60 -13.65 57.42
C GLU A 107 -53.16 -15.02 56.91
N SER A 108 -53.39 -15.18 55.61
CA SER A 108 -53.93 -16.43 55.00
C SER A 108 -52.87 -17.37 54.42
N GLY A 109 -51.61 -17.03 54.41
CA GLY A 109 -50.47 -17.86 53.94
C GLY A 109 -50.47 -18.22 52.44
N GLY A 110 -51.39 -17.68 51.66
CA GLY A 110 -51.45 -17.92 50.21
C GLY A 110 -50.38 -17.14 49.43
N VAL A 111 -49.90 -17.73 48.33
CA VAL A 111 -48.95 -17.09 47.41
C VAL A 111 -49.74 -16.64 46.19
N ARG A 112 -49.61 -15.38 45.85
CA ARG A 112 -50.15 -14.84 44.59
C ARG A 112 -49.00 -14.33 43.68
N VAL A 113 -49.19 -14.45 42.38
CA VAL A 113 -48.33 -13.86 41.40
C VAL A 113 -48.71 -12.40 41.23
N VAL A 114 -47.77 -11.50 41.52
CA VAL A 114 -47.91 -10.07 41.26
C VAL A 114 -47.00 -9.73 40.11
N TRP A 115 -47.57 -9.11 39.09
CA TRP A 115 -46.83 -8.63 37.94
C TRP A 115 -46.34 -7.20 38.21
N SER A 116 -45.04 -7.05 38.30
CA SER A 116 -44.40 -5.74 38.32
C SER A 116 -43.75 -5.46 36.94
N ILE A 117 -43.64 -4.21 36.60
CA ILE A 117 -42.93 -3.80 35.36
C ILE A 117 -41.56 -3.32 35.79
N LEU A 118 -40.56 -4.10 35.43
CA LEU A 118 -39.17 -3.70 35.60
C LEU A 118 -38.75 -2.78 34.45
N GLU A 119 -38.31 -1.60 34.77
CA GLU A 119 -37.77 -0.65 33.79
C GLU A 119 -36.24 -0.78 33.80
N GLU A 120 -35.66 -1.48 32.79
CA GLU A 120 -34.22 -1.59 32.63
C GLU A 120 -33.78 -0.76 31.38
N PRO A 121 -32.71 0.04 31.52
CA PRO A 121 -32.13 0.65 30.32
C PRO A 121 -31.59 -0.44 29.43
N TYR A 122 -32.02 -0.47 28.17
CA TYR A 122 -31.65 -1.49 27.23
C TYR A 122 -30.86 -0.84 26.07
N TYR A 123 -29.59 -1.16 26.00
CA TYR A 123 -28.75 -0.80 24.86
C TYR A 123 -28.75 -1.94 23.85
N LEU A 124 -29.26 -1.69 22.65
CA LEU A 124 -29.29 -2.69 21.60
C LEU A 124 -27.94 -2.76 20.91
N VAL A 125 -26.96 -3.45 21.50
CA VAL A 125 -25.68 -3.72 20.86
C VAL A 125 -25.76 -5.07 20.14
N PRO A 126 -25.42 -5.10 18.82
CA PRO A 126 -25.44 -6.35 18.07
C PRO A 126 -24.48 -7.39 18.65
N ASP A 127 -24.87 -8.67 18.57
CA ASP A 127 -24.00 -9.79 18.92
C ASP A 127 -23.01 -10.10 17.79
N SER A 128 -21.96 -10.88 18.09
CA SER A 128 -20.94 -11.29 17.12
C SER A 128 -21.50 -11.98 15.88
N HIS A 129 -22.59 -12.74 16.03
CA HIS A 129 -23.29 -13.35 14.92
C HIS A 129 -23.85 -12.33 13.92
N ASN A 130 -24.44 -11.24 14.41
CA ASN A 130 -24.98 -10.17 13.56
C ASN A 130 -23.87 -9.46 12.79
N PHE A 131 -22.75 -9.15 13.44
CA PHE A 131 -21.58 -8.59 12.77
C PHE A 131 -20.98 -9.55 11.76
N SER A 132 -20.92 -10.84 12.06
CA SER A 132 -20.39 -11.84 11.13
C SER A 132 -21.24 -11.93 9.85
N ARG A 133 -22.57 -11.96 9.98
CA ARG A 133 -23.49 -11.93 8.82
C ARG A 133 -23.34 -10.64 8.02
N PHE A 134 -23.29 -9.51 8.71
CA PHE A 134 -23.13 -8.21 8.06
C PHE A 134 -21.83 -8.13 7.26
N LEU A 135 -20.71 -8.57 7.84
CA LEU A 135 -19.42 -8.61 7.15
C LEU A 135 -19.41 -9.61 5.99
N THR A 136 -20.14 -10.73 6.09
CA THR A 136 -20.29 -11.66 4.95
C THR A 136 -20.95 -10.95 3.78
N ASN A 137 -22.04 -10.20 4.00
CA ASN A 137 -22.69 -9.43 2.94
C ASN A 137 -21.75 -8.36 2.34
N VAL A 138 -20.95 -7.68 3.17
CA VAL A 138 -19.95 -6.71 2.68
C VAL A 138 -18.93 -7.38 1.77
N ILE A 139 -18.44 -8.57 2.15
CA ILE A 139 -17.46 -9.33 1.37
C ILE A 139 -18.08 -9.80 0.04
N GLU A 140 -19.30 -10.32 0.06
CA GLU A 140 -20.01 -10.75 -1.15
C GLU A 140 -20.25 -9.58 -2.11
N LEU A 141 -20.61 -8.40 -1.60
CA LEU A 141 -20.77 -7.19 -2.41
C LEU A 141 -19.43 -6.71 -3.00
N GLU A 142 -18.35 -6.83 -2.26
CA GLU A 142 -17.02 -6.53 -2.79
C GLU A 142 -16.63 -7.50 -3.90
N GLU A 143 -16.81 -8.82 -3.72
CA GLU A 143 -16.49 -9.82 -4.74
C GLU A 143 -17.33 -9.69 -6.00
N GLN A 144 -18.62 -9.32 -5.87
CA GLN A 144 -19.54 -9.22 -7.00
C GLN A 144 -19.50 -7.87 -7.71
N GLN A 145 -19.29 -6.78 -6.98
CA GLN A 145 -19.49 -5.42 -7.48
C GLN A 145 -18.31 -4.48 -7.24
N GLY A 146 -17.31 -4.90 -6.45
CA GLY A 146 -16.13 -4.06 -6.15
C GLY A 146 -16.47 -2.77 -5.40
N LEU A 147 -17.46 -2.77 -4.50
CA LEU A 147 -17.95 -1.55 -3.87
C LEU A 147 -16.95 -0.93 -2.91
N VAL A 148 -16.19 -1.74 -2.17
CA VAL A 148 -15.13 -1.25 -1.28
C VAL A 148 -13.94 -0.73 -2.09
N SER A 149 -13.57 -1.43 -3.16
CA SER A 149 -12.54 -0.98 -4.11
C SER A 149 -12.97 0.30 -4.80
N GLY A 150 -14.24 0.43 -5.16
CA GLY A 150 -14.83 1.64 -5.74
C GLY A 150 -14.72 2.86 -4.82
N MET A 151 -14.91 2.69 -3.51
CA MET A 151 -14.68 3.77 -2.53
C MET A 151 -13.23 4.26 -2.57
N MET A 152 -12.25 3.35 -2.71
CA MET A 152 -10.83 3.75 -2.81
C MET A 152 -10.55 4.54 -4.10
N VAL A 153 -11.20 4.17 -5.21
CA VAL A 153 -11.10 4.92 -6.48
C VAL A 153 -11.65 6.34 -6.32
N GLU A 154 -12.81 6.48 -5.70
CA GLU A 154 -13.44 7.79 -5.47
C GLU A 154 -12.60 8.66 -4.51
N LEU A 155 -12.11 8.09 -3.41
CA LEU A 155 -11.19 8.78 -2.50
C LEU A 155 -9.90 9.23 -3.19
N ARG A 156 -9.39 8.43 -4.14
CA ARG A 156 -8.25 8.80 -4.98
C ARG A 156 -8.54 10.06 -5.79
N HIS A 157 -9.70 10.14 -6.43
CA HIS A 157 -10.12 11.32 -7.18
C HIS A 157 -10.23 12.55 -6.27
N GLN A 158 -10.89 12.44 -5.12
CA GLN A 158 -11.03 13.53 -4.17
C GLN A 158 -9.68 13.99 -3.59
N LEU A 159 -8.75 13.06 -3.31
CA LEU A 159 -7.39 13.39 -2.88
C LEU A 159 -6.61 14.11 -3.98
N MET A 160 -6.80 13.73 -5.24
CA MET A 160 -6.21 14.43 -6.39
C MET A 160 -6.69 15.87 -6.54
N GLU A 161 -7.93 16.17 -6.13
CA GLU A 161 -8.47 17.53 -6.15
C GLU A 161 -7.85 18.43 -5.08
N VAL A 162 -7.67 17.90 -3.87
CA VAL A 162 -7.21 18.71 -2.72
C VAL A 162 -5.69 18.70 -2.51
N LEU A 163 -4.98 17.74 -3.13
CA LEU A 163 -3.53 17.59 -3.08
C LEU A 163 -2.93 17.68 -4.50
N PRO A 164 -2.42 18.85 -4.91
CA PRO A 164 -1.98 19.08 -6.30
C PRO A 164 -0.93 18.10 -6.81
N ASP A 165 -0.03 17.64 -5.93
CA ASP A 165 1.06 16.71 -6.30
C ASP A 165 0.72 15.24 -5.98
N PHE A 166 -0.51 14.93 -5.54
CA PHE A 166 -0.90 13.54 -5.27
C PHE A 166 -0.89 12.71 -6.56
N GLY A 167 -0.23 11.56 -6.47
CA GLY A 167 -0.02 10.69 -7.62
C GLY A 167 1.21 11.03 -8.48
N ARG A 168 1.94 12.09 -8.17
CA ARG A 168 3.14 12.48 -8.91
C ARG A 168 4.30 11.51 -8.74
N HIS A 169 4.42 10.93 -7.56
CA HIS A 169 5.47 9.99 -7.19
C HIS A 169 4.84 8.75 -6.58
N LEU A 170 4.69 7.72 -7.40
CA LEU A 170 4.12 6.45 -6.96
C LEU A 170 5.21 5.46 -6.58
N GLY A 171 4.84 4.50 -5.77
CA GLY A 171 5.69 3.38 -5.44
C GLY A 171 4.90 2.13 -5.14
N TYR A 172 5.55 1.00 -5.30
CA TYR A 172 4.99 -0.32 -5.00
C TYR A 172 5.87 -1.05 -3.98
N ASP A 173 5.22 -1.75 -3.08
CA ASP A 173 5.86 -2.68 -2.17
C ASP A 173 5.00 -3.94 -1.98
N GLY A 174 5.66 -5.09 -1.93
CA GLY A 174 5.04 -6.38 -1.64
C GLY A 174 5.32 -6.78 -0.19
N LYS A 175 4.31 -7.29 0.50
CA LYS A 175 4.40 -7.69 1.88
C LYS A 175 3.80 -9.06 2.13
N ALA A 176 4.49 -9.89 2.93
CA ALA A 176 3.96 -11.15 3.44
C ALA A 176 2.93 -10.90 4.55
N ILE A 177 1.77 -11.55 4.47
CA ILE A 177 0.80 -11.66 5.55
C ILE A 177 0.62 -13.14 5.87
N GLU A 178 0.96 -13.54 7.10
CA GLU A 178 0.79 -14.93 7.55
C GLU A 178 -0.70 -15.21 7.80
N SER A 179 -1.21 -16.34 7.30
CA SER A 179 -2.57 -16.76 7.64
C SER A 179 -2.67 -17.13 9.12
N HIS A 180 -3.84 -16.90 9.73
CA HIS A 180 -4.13 -17.40 11.08
C HIS A 180 -4.17 -18.95 11.13
N SER A 181 -4.21 -19.60 9.99
CA SER A 181 -4.16 -21.06 9.86
C SER A 181 -2.73 -21.56 9.71
N THR A 182 -2.46 -22.74 10.26
CA THR A 182 -1.22 -23.45 9.96
C THR A 182 -1.32 -24.11 8.60
N GLY A 183 -0.25 -24.00 7.79
CA GLY A 183 -0.14 -24.81 6.57
C GLY A 183 -0.14 -26.29 6.90
N SER A 184 -0.74 -27.11 6.03
CA SER A 184 -0.73 -28.55 6.20
C SER A 184 0.72 -29.08 6.22
N ALA A 185 1.05 -29.90 7.23
CA ALA A 185 2.29 -30.64 7.28
C ALA A 185 2.31 -31.76 6.22
N ASP A 186 1.14 -32.24 5.84
CA ASP A 186 0.95 -33.25 4.80
C ASP A 186 0.62 -32.59 3.46
N LYS A 187 1.62 -32.56 2.58
CA LYS A 187 1.48 -32.01 1.22
C LYS A 187 0.55 -32.86 0.32
N GLN A 188 0.26 -34.11 0.70
CA GLN A 188 -0.56 -35.00 -0.10
C GLN A 188 -2.05 -34.80 0.17
N THR A 189 -2.44 -34.54 1.41
CA THR A 189 -3.84 -34.31 1.77
C THR A 189 -4.26 -32.86 1.59
N GLY A 190 -3.33 -31.90 1.64
CA GLY A 190 -3.58 -30.47 1.40
C GLY A 190 -4.61 -29.83 2.35
N GLN A 191 -5.08 -30.56 3.36
CA GLN A 191 -6.11 -30.08 4.26
C GLN A 191 -5.60 -28.97 5.15
N THR A 192 -6.11 -27.75 4.93
CA THR A 192 -5.89 -26.57 5.76
C THR A 192 -7.23 -25.93 6.06
N SER A 193 -7.33 -25.22 7.18
CA SER A 193 -8.52 -24.44 7.52
C SER A 193 -8.59 -23.10 6.76
N ASP A 194 -7.63 -22.81 5.89
CA ASP A 194 -7.58 -21.66 4.99
C ASP A 194 -7.15 -22.13 3.59
N PRO A 195 -8.09 -22.59 2.75
CA PRO A 195 -7.79 -23.19 1.44
C PRO A 195 -7.27 -22.14 0.43
N ASP A 196 -7.50 -20.86 0.65
CA ASP A 196 -7.03 -19.78 -0.23
C ASP A 196 -5.57 -19.40 0.03
N ALA A 197 -5.04 -19.75 1.21
CA ALA A 197 -3.66 -19.48 1.59
C ALA A 197 -2.71 -20.56 1.02
N ASN A 198 -1.47 -20.17 0.75
CA ASN A 198 -0.43 -21.11 0.36
C ASN A 198 0.96 -20.68 0.87
N TRP A 199 1.98 -21.46 0.51
CA TRP A 199 3.35 -21.21 0.93
C TRP A 199 4.04 -20.19 0.03
N GLY A 200 4.46 -19.09 0.64
CA GLY A 200 5.38 -18.12 0.08
C GLY A 200 6.82 -18.42 0.53
N LYS A 201 7.79 -17.99 -0.27
CA LYS A 201 9.22 -18.12 0.01
C LYS A 201 9.93 -16.84 -0.40
N HIS A 202 10.71 -16.29 0.53
CA HIS A 202 11.63 -15.21 0.25
C HIS A 202 13.05 -15.66 0.58
N GLU A 203 13.96 -15.53 -0.38
CA GLU A 203 15.35 -15.92 -0.26
C GLU A 203 16.24 -14.69 -0.23
N THR A 204 17.03 -14.56 0.82
CA THR A 204 18.04 -13.51 0.95
C THR A 204 19.42 -14.14 0.92
N VAL A 205 20.23 -13.73 -0.03
CA VAL A 205 21.62 -14.14 -0.13
C VAL A 205 22.52 -12.99 0.34
N GLY A 206 23.47 -13.29 1.17
CA GLY A 206 24.43 -12.31 1.66
C GLY A 206 25.83 -12.92 1.77
N VAL A 207 26.82 -12.04 1.89
CA VAL A 207 28.23 -12.44 2.10
C VAL A 207 28.63 -12.01 3.51
N ASN A 208 29.20 -12.91 4.28
CA ASN A 208 29.74 -12.60 5.59
C ASN A 208 30.99 -11.71 5.41
N SER A 209 30.94 -10.48 5.89
CA SER A 209 32.01 -9.49 5.73
C SER A 209 33.35 -9.89 6.38
N LYS A 210 33.33 -10.80 7.38
CA LYS A 210 34.54 -11.25 8.08
C LYS A 210 35.15 -12.52 7.46
N THR A 211 34.32 -13.40 6.89
CA THR A 211 34.78 -14.70 6.43
C THR A 211 34.70 -14.87 4.91
N GLY A 212 34.10 -13.94 4.19
CA GLY A 212 33.86 -14.05 2.74
C GLY A 212 32.85 -15.14 2.34
N LYS A 213 32.30 -15.90 3.31
CA LYS A 213 31.36 -16.99 3.00
C LYS A 213 30.00 -16.48 2.60
N VAL A 214 29.49 -16.98 1.50
CA VAL A 214 28.09 -16.75 1.08
C VAL A 214 27.14 -17.49 2.02
N TRP A 215 26.11 -16.80 2.50
CA TRP A 215 25.03 -17.39 3.27
C TRP A 215 23.70 -17.13 2.59
N THR A 216 22.80 -18.08 2.71
CA THR A 216 21.44 -17.95 2.20
C THR A 216 20.47 -18.11 3.37
N LYS A 217 19.62 -17.09 3.55
CA LYS A 217 18.51 -17.13 4.51
C LYS A 217 17.20 -17.26 3.72
N VAL A 218 16.49 -18.34 4.01
CA VAL A 218 15.16 -18.59 3.45
C VAL A 218 14.12 -18.26 4.52
N LYS A 219 13.22 -17.32 4.23
CA LYS A 219 12.01 -17.11 5.01
C LYS A 219 10.84 -17.71 4.23
N SER A 220 10.12 -18.65 4.82
CA SER A 220 8.88 -19.17 4.29
C SER A 220 7.74 -18.83 5.22
N TRP A 221 6.56 -18.56 4.65
CA TRP A 221 5.33 -18.34 5.41
C TRP A 221 4.16 -19.02 4.70
N PHE A 222 3.14 -19.37 5.46
CA PHE A 222 1.87 -19.84 4.93
C PHE A 222 0.87 -18.70 5.04
N GLY A 223 0.29 -18.26 3.92
CA GLY A 223 -0.63 -17.11 3.94
C GLY A 223 -0.77 -16.43 2.58
N TYR A 224 -0.63 -15.13 2.61
CA TYR A 224 -0.93 -14.21 1.50
C TYR A 224 0.25 -13.30 1.19
N GLY A 225 0.25 -12.74 -0.01
CA GLY A 225 0.99 -11.56 -0.41
C GLY A 225 0.07 -10.35 -0.45
N LEU A 226 0.45 -9.27 0.19
CA LEU A 226 -0.19 -7.97 0.07
C LEU A 226 0.64 -7.12 -0.89
N HIS A 227 -0.01 -6.58 -1.91
CA HIS A 227 0.59 -5.74 -2.95
C HIS A 227 0.01 -4.34 -2.82
N LEU A 228 0.86 -3.37 -2.50
CA LEU A 228 0.46 -2.00 -2.22
C LEU A 228 1.07 -1.05 -3.24
N VAL A 229 0.24 -0.24 -3.89
CA VAL A 229 0.66 0.98 -4.60
C VAL A 229 0.26 2.19 -3.77
N ALA A 230 1.21 3.11 -3.57
CA ALA A 230 0.95 4.31 -2.78
C ALA A 230 1.67 5.54 -3.35
N ASP A 231 1.16 6.72 -3.02
CA ASP A 231 1.87 7.98 -3.18
C ASP A 231 2.98 8.09 -2.15
N THR A 232 4.22 8.20 -2.63
CA THR A 232 5.41 8.20 -1.77
C THR A 232 5.73 9.57 -1.18
N GLN A 233 5.10 10.64 -1.68
CA GLN A 233 5.26 11.99 -1.14
C GLN A 233 4.32 12.23 0.05
N TYR A 234 3.05 11.83 -0.10
CA TYR A 234 2.03 12.03 0.93
C TYR A 234 1.88 10.83 1.86
N GLU A 235 2.45 9.66 1.51
CA GLU A 235 2.33 8.40 2.24
C GLU A 235 0.87 7.94 2.36
N ILE A 236 0.14 8.07 1.26
CA ILE A 236 -1.28 7.69 1.16
C ILE A 236 -1.40 6.54 0.17
N PRO A 237 -2.16 5.47 0.51
CA PRO A 237 -2.40 4.36 -0.40
C PRO A 237 -3.17 4.81 -1.65
N VAL A 238 -2.92 4.12 -2.76
CA VAL A 238 -3.58 4.33 -4.05
C VAL A 238 -4.40 3.10 -4.42
N ALA A 239 -3.82 1.90 -4.28
CA ALA A 239 -4.48 0.63 -4.55
C ALA A 239 -3.84 -0.50 -3.74
N VAL A 240 -4.60 -1.57 -3.53
CA VAL A 240 -4.13 -2.76 -2.82
C VAL A 240 -4.75 -4.03 -3.40
N HIS A 241 -3.91 -5.05 -3.57
CA HIS A 241 -4.35 -6.40 -3.89
C HIS A 241 -3.83 -7.41 -2.86
N VAL A 242 -4.61 -8.46 -2.63
CA VAL A 242 -4.20 -9.60 -1.82
C VAL A 242 -4.22 -10.85 -2.70
N THR A 243 -3.10 -11.55 -2.73
CA THR A 243 -2.94 -12.79 -3.48
C THR A 243 -2.52 -13.93 -2.56
N PRO A 244 -2.66 -15.20 -2.97
CA PRO A 244 -1.96 -16.28 -2.30
C PRO A 244 -0.45 -16.03 -2.29
N ALA A 245 0.25 -16.46 -1.22
CA ALA A 245 1.66 -16.11 -1.00
C ALA A 245 2.63 -16.56 -2.11
N SER A 246 2.25 -17.54 -2.95
CA SER A 246 3.06 -18.01 -4.09
C SER A 246 2.92 -17.16 -5.36
N ALA A 247 2.02 -16.18 -5.40
CA ALA A 247 1.80 -15.36 -6.58
C ALA A 247 3.07 -14.56 -6.93
N SER A 248 3.25 -14.29 -8.22
CA SER A 248 4.39 -13.52 -8.70
C SER A 248 4.17 -12.04 -8.50
N GLU A 249 4.95 -11.41 -7.62
CA GLU A 249 4.89 -9.95 -7.39
C GLU A 249 5.12 -9.13 -8.67
N GLN A 250 5.94 -9.62 -9.61
CA GLN A 250 6.19 -8.93 -10.87
C GLN A 250 4.96 -8.91 -11.79
N VAL A 251 4.23 -10.03 -11.84
CA VAL A 251 3.00 -10.12 -12.63
C VAL A 251 1.93 -9.25 -12.00
N GLU A 252 1.77 -9.34 -10.69
CA GLU A 252 0.79 -8.57 -9.94
C GLU A 252 1.02 -7.06 -10.06
N LEU A 253 2.27 -6.62 -9.93
CA LEU A 253 2.64 -5.22 -10.13
C LEU A 253 2.19 -4.69 -11.51
N ARG A 254 2.45 -5.45 -12.59
CA ARG A 254 2.04 -5.01 -13.93
C ARG A 254 0.52 -4.99 -14.11
N MET A 255 -0.19 -5.92 -13.48
CA MET A 255 -1.67 -5.90 -13.46
C MET A 255 -2.19 -4.67 -12.73
N MET A 256 -1.69 -4.40 -11.53
CA MET A 256 -2.08 -3.23 -10.74
C MET A 256 -1.79 -1.91 -11.46
N ILE A 257 -0.63 -1.78 -12.11
CA ILE A 257 -0.31 -0.57 -12.90
C ILE A 257 -1.37 -0.33 -13.99
N ARG A 258 -1.73 -1.35 -14.77
CA ARG A 258 -2.74 -1.22 -15.82
C ARG A 258 -4.11 -0.87 -15.25
N GLU A 259 -4.53 -1.58 -14.22
CA GLU A 259 -5.82 -1.37 -13.56
C GLU A 259 -5.95 0.05 -12.97
N ILE A 260 -4.97 0.51 -12.23
CA ILE A 260 -4.96 1.84 -11.62
C ILE A 260 -5.06 2.93 -12.69
N PHE A 261 -4.31 2.79 -13.78
CA PHE A 261 -4.27 3.78 -14.83
C PHE A 261 -5.49 3.72 -15.76
N GLU A 262 -6.11 2.56 -15.90
CA GLU A 262 -7.39 2.41 -16.58
C GLU A 262 -8.54 3.03 -15.75
N GLN A 263 -8.57 2.76 -14.44
CA GLN A 263 -9.57 3.32 -13.53
C GLN A 263 -9.41 4.84 -13.33
N THR A 264 -8.18 5.37 -13.43
CA THR A 264 -7.89 6.79 -13.20
C THR A 264 -6.89 7.32 -14.24
N PRO A 265 -7.31 7.58 -15.49
CA PRO A 265 -6.42 8.06 -16.55
C PRO A 265 -5.70 9.37 -16.22
N THR A 266 -6.34 10.27 -15.46
CA THR A 266 -5.76 11.53 -15.00
C THR A 266 -4.56 11.34 -14.07
N LEU A 267 -4.44 10.17 -13.43
CA LEU A 267 -3.28 9.81 -12.61
C LEU A 267 -2.04 9.58 -13.48
N VAL A 268 -2.21 9.03 -14.70
CA VAL A 268 -1.12 8.83 -15.66
C VAL A 268 -0.49 10.17 -16.04
N GLU A 269 -1.32 11.17 -16.32
CA GLU A 269 -0.87 12.51 -16.69
C GLU A 269 -0.06 13.20 -15.58
N ARG A 270 -0.37 12.88 -14.33
CA ARG A 270 0.34 13.42 -13.15
C ARG A 270 1.59 12.66 -12.79
N CYS A 271 1.60 11.34 -12.99
CA CYS A 271 2.65 10.47 -12.50
C CYS A 271 3.97 10.72 -13.25
N GLN A 272 5.00 11.12 -12.55
CA GLN A 272 6.32 11.39 -13.12
C GLN A 272 7.28 10.21 -12.96
N ASP A 273 7.20 9.54 -11.83
CA ASP A 273 8.06 8.41 -11.53
C ASP A 273 7.34 7.35 -10.68
N PHE A 274 7.80 6.12 -10.84
CA PHE A 274 7.30 4.96 -10.13
C PHE A 274 8.47 4.17 -9.55
N SER A 275 8.50 4.03 -8.24
CA SER A 275 9.56 3.34 -7.51
C SER A 275 9.12 1.95 -7.03
N ALA A 276 10.05 0.98 -7.09
CA ALA A 276 9.83 -0.35 -6.53
C ALA A 276 11.15 -0.97 -6.08
N ASP A 277 11.07 -2.04 -5.29
CA ASP A 277 12.26 -2.69 -4.78
C ASP A 277 13.06 -3.38 -5.90
N ARG A 278 14.36 -3.57 -5.68
CA ARG A 278 15.28 -4.29 -6.56
C ARG A 278 14.80 -5.72 -6.90
N GLY A 279 14.04 -6.34 -6.00
CA GLY A 279 13.36 -7.62 -6.23
C GLY A 279 12.45 -7.62 -7.47
N LEU A 280 11.97 -6.45 -7.88
CA LEU A 280 11.04 -6.24 -9.00
C LEU A 280 11.73 -5.79 -10.29
N ASP A 281 13.07 -5.84 -10.35
CA ASP A 281 13.83 -5.51 -11.56
C ASP A 281 13.45 -6.45 -12.71
N CYS A 282 12.66 -5.92 -13.64
CA CYS A 282 12.17 -6.61 -14.83
C CYS A 282 12.11 -5.65 -16.01
N GLY A 283 12.66 -6.08 -17.15
CA GLY A 283 12.64 -5.27 -18.36
C GLY A 283 11.24 -4.93 -18.84
N GLU A 284 10.31 -5.87 -18.74
CA GLU A 284 8.90 -5.68 -19.12
C GLU A 284 8.20 -4.63 -18.25
N THR A 285 8.46 -4.62 -16.93
CA THR A 285 7.87 -3.61 -16.04
C THR A 285 8.42 -2.22 -16.32
N LYS A 286 9.74 -2.10 -16.54
CA LYS A 286 10.37 -0.82 -16.90
C LYS A 286 9.91 -0.32 -18.28
N ALA A 287 9.73 -1.24 -19.24
CA ALA A 287 9.16 -0.92 -20.55
C ALA A 287 7.70 -0.46 -20.45
N LEU A 288 6.85 -1.20 -19.73
CA LEU A 288 5.45 -0.82 -19.48
C LEU A 288 5.35 0.62 -18.92
N LEU A 289 6.13 0.93 -17.91
CA LEU A 289 6.09 2.25 -17.28
C LEU A 289 6.51 3.36 -18.25
N TRP A 290 7.59 3.15 -19.03
CA TRP A 290 8.08 4.20 -19.91
C TRP A 290 7.43 4.21 -21.30
N ASP A 291 7.30 3.06 -21.93
CA ASP A 291 6.86 3.02 -23.32
C ASP A 291 5.35 3.27 -23.44
N ASP A 292 4.54 2.70 -22.53
CA ASP A 292 3.09 2.83 -22.55
C ASP A 292 2.60 4.10 -21.84
N TYR A 293 3.23 4.46 -20.69
CA TYR A 293 2.73 5.53 -19.83
C TYR A 293 3.65 6.75 -19.70
N ARG A 294 4.87 6.72 -20.24
CA ARG A 294 5.87 7.80 -20.11
C ARG A 294 6.26 8.12 -18.66
N ILE A 295 6.11 7.16 -17.76
CA ILE A 295 6.47 7.25 -16.35
C ILE A 295 7.89 6.71 -16.16
N ARG A 296 8.74 7.47 -15.45
CA ARG A 296 10.14 7.07 -15.20
C ARG A 296 10.21 5.94 -14.18
N PRO A 297 10.73 4.74 -14.53
CA PRO A 297 10.92 3.66 -13.59
C PRO A 297 12.12 3.95 -12.68
N LEU A 298 11.92 3.91 -11.37
CA LEU A 298 12.95 4.02 -10.33
C LEU A 298 13.06 2.68 -9.59
N ILE A 299 13.52 1.66 -10.31
CA ILE A 299 13.68 0.29 -9.83
C ILE A 299 15.16 -0.09 -9.96
N ASP A 300 15.83 -0.39 -8.84
CA ASP A 300 17.25 -0.73 -8.86
C ASP A 300 17.51 -2.04 -9.61
N THR A 301 18.65 -2.13 -10.24
CA THR A 301 19.04 -3.30 -11.05
C THR A 301 19.52 -4.42 -10.14
N ARG A 302 19.04 -5.66 -10.40
CA ARG A 302 19.61 -6.86 -9.80
C ARG A 302 21.04 -7.08 -10.28
N GLU A 303 21.78 -7.97 -9.62
CA GLU A 303 23.06 -8.43 -10.15
C GLU A 303 22.82 -9.24 -11.42
N LEU A 304 23.19 -8.68 -12.57
CA LEU A 304 22.97 -9.30 -13.87
C LEU A 304 24.15 -10.19 -14.29
N TRP A 305 25.35 -9.82 -13.88
CA TRP A 305 26.59 -10.48 -14.31
C TRP A 305 27.23 -11.30 -13.19
N ARG A 306 26.43 -12.19 -12.59
CA ARG A 306 26.87 -13.03 -11.45
C ARG A 306 27.98 -14.02 -11.81
N GLU A 307 27.90 -14.60 -13.00
CA GLU A 307 28.87 -15.61 -13.45
C GLU A 307 30.27 -15.01 -13.57
N GLU A 308 30.36 -13.78 -14.05
CA GLU A 308 31.64 -13.07 -14.17
C GLU A 308 32.21 -12.71 -12.79
N LYS A 309 31.37 -12.42 -11.79
CA LYS A 309 31.80 -12.18 -10.41
C LYS A 309 32.23 -13.43 -9.64
N GLN A 310 31.94 -14.62 -10.17
CA GLN A 310 32.32 -15.90 -9.59
C GLN A 310 33.63 -16.44 -10.19
N GLN A 311 34.20 -15.76 -11.17
CA GLN A 311 35.47 -16.17 -11.78
C GLN A 311 36.63 -15.96 -10.80
N PRO A 312 37.66 -16.86 -10.81
CA PRO A 312 38.77 -16.79 -9.86
C PRO A 312 39.63 -15.53 -9.95
N ASP A 313 39.61 -14.86 -11.09
CA ASP A 313 40.34 -13.64 -11.41
C ASP A 313 39.53 -12.35 -11.20
N TYR A 314 38.32 -12.47 -10.67
CA TYR A 314 37.47 -11.32 -10.40
C TYR A 314 38.08 -10.40 -9.33
N ASP A 315 38.34 -9.15 -9.71
CA ASP A 315 38.77 -8.10 -8.81
C ASP A 315 37.57 -7.22 -8.40
N PRO A 316 37.10 -7.29 -7.14
CA PRO A 316 35.96 -6.49 -6.67
C PRO A 316 36.25 -4.98 -6.63
N THR A 317 37.51 -4.55 -6.77
CA THR A 317 37.87 -3.13 -6.81
C THR A 317 37.64 -2.50 -8.18
N GLN A 318 37.51 -3.32 -9.23
CA GLN A 318 37.26 -2.88 -10.60
C GLN A 318 35.84 -3.23 -11.05
N PRO A 319 35.09 -2.29 -11.63
CA PRO A 319 33.77 -2.61 -12.15
C PRO A 319 33.89 -3.50 -13.40
N ILE A 320 33.08 -4.56 -13.45
CA ILE A 320 32.92 -5.32 -14.69
C ILE A 320 32.26 -4.40 -15.73
N THR A 321 32.83 -4.37 -16.94
CA THR A 321 32.32 -3.54 -18.03
C THR A 321 32.11 -4.36 -19.30
N ARG A 322 31.13 -3.96 -20.11
CA ARG A 322 30.87 -4.53 -21.44
C ARG A 322 30.89 -3.43 -22.50
N PRO A 323 31.32 -3.73 -23.73
CA PRO A 323 31.23 -2.79 -24.85
C PRO A 323 29.80 -2.29 -25.03
N LEU A 324 29.63 -0.95 -25.16
CA LEU A 324 28.32 -0.38 -25.45
C LEU A 324 27.90 -0.66 -26.92
N PHE A 325 28.88 -0.76 -27.82
CA PHE A 325 28.71 -1.02 -29.21
C PHE A 325 29.48 -2.29 -29.61
N PRO A 326 28.90 -3.50 -29.42
CA PRO A 326 29.62 -4.76 -29.60
C PRO A 326 30.00 -5.00 -31.09
N ASP A 327 29.27 -4.41 -32.03
CA ASP A 327 29.46 -4.63 -33.45
C ASP A 327 30.61 -3.80 -34.08
N ARG A 328 31.29 -3.00 -33.27
CA ARG A 328 32.42 -2.15 -33.74
C ARG A 328 33.49 -2.01 -32.65
N VAL A 329 34.69 -1.76 -33.09
CA VAL A 329 35.77 -1.36 -32.16
C VAL A 329 35.47 0.02 -31.61
N ASP A 330 35.20 0.13 -30.35
CA ASP A 330 34.85 1.38 -29.68
C ASP A 330 35.46 1.42 -28.26
N SER A 331 35.76 2.61 -27.80
CA SER A 331 36.29 2.87 -26.45
C SER A 331 35.21 3.07 -25.40
N ILE A 332 33.93 2.92 -25.77
CA ILE A 332 32.81 3.16 -24.86
C ILE A 332 32.31 1.83 -24.30
N VAL A 333 32.27 1.78 -22.97
CA VAL A 333 31.79 0.62 -22.21
C VAL A 333 30.75 1.06 -21.20
N HIS A 334 30.04 0.08 -20.64
CA HIS A 334 29.07 0.33 -19.57
C HIS A 334 29.17 -0.73 -18.47
N THR A 335 28.75 -0.37 -17.26
CA THR A 335 28.56 -1.31 -16.15
C THR A 335 27.18 -1.93 -16.16
N GLU A 336 26.96 -2.92 -15.29
CA GLU A 336 25.64 -3.56 -15.09
C GLU A 336 24.54 -2.58 -14.60
N LYS A 337 24.93 -1.43 -14.05
CA LYS A 337 24.01 -0.36 -13.63
C LYS A 337 23.84 0.74 -14.70
N GLY A 338 24.38 0.55 -15.89
CA GLY A 338 24.21 1.49 -17.00
C GLY A 338 25.05 2.75 -16.90
N THR A 339 26.04 2.80 -15.99
CA THR A 339 27.02 3.87 -16.03
C THR A 339 27.90 3.71 -17.26
N ALA A 340 27.89 4.71 -18.13
CA ALA A 340 28.66 4.69 -19.35
C ALA A 340 30.04 5.33 -19.13
N HIS A 341 31.09 4.64 -19.59
CA HIS A 341 32.48 5.06 -19.46
C HIS A 341 33.16 5.12 -20.82
N CYS A 342 34.20 5.92 -20.94
CA CYS A 342 35.18 5.77 -21.99
C CYS A 342 36.48 5.20 -21.42
N ILE A 343 37.14 4.33 -22.19
CA ILE A 343 38.47 3.84 -21.90
C ILE A 343 39.43 4.57 -22.84
N CYS A 344 40.43 5.25 -22.31
CA CYS A 344 41.43 5.91 -23.12
C CYS A 344 42.24 4.88 -23.90
N PRO A 345 42.26 4.89 -25.24
CA PRO A 345 42.98 3.90 -26.04
C PRO A 345 44.50 3.88 -25.79
N GLU A 346 45.07 4.97 -25.31
CA GLU A 346 46.48 5.11 -25.11
C GLU A 346 46.90 4.70 -23.69
N THR A 347 46.15 5.13 -22.66
CA THR A 347 46.52 4.92 -21.25
C THR A 347 45.76 3.79 -20.57
N GLY A 348 44.67 3.30 -21.18
CA GLY A 348 43.74 2.34 -20.54
C GLY A 348 42.90 2.95 -19.41
N GLU A 349 43.02 4.22 -19.12
CA GLU A 349 42.28 4.88 -18.02
C GLU A 349 40.78 4.93 -18.36
N MET A 350 39.94 4.48 -17.43
CA MET A 350 38.50 4.51 -17.52
C MET A 350 37.94 5.76 -16.84
N ARG A 351 37.04 6.47 -17.54
CA ARG A 351 36.42 7.71 -17.04
C ARG A 351 34.92 7.73 -17.37
N ASP A 352 34.13 8.24 -16.42
CA ASP A 352 32.68 8.39 -16.60
C ASP A 352 32.39 9.38 -17.73
N LEU A 353 31.47 9.01 -18.63
CA LEU A 353 30.94 9.97 -19.61
C LEU A 353 30.07 11.02 -18.90
N ALA A 354 30.19 12.27 -19.34
CA ALA A 354 29.39 13.37 -18.80
C ALA A 354 27.94 13.28 -19.30
N PHE A 355 27.03 12.94 -18.41
CA PHE A 355 25.59 12.87 -18.73
C PHE A 355 25.05 14.27 -19.07
N GLN A 356 24.36 14.40 -20.20
CA GLN A 356 23.82 15.67 -20.71
C GLN A 356 22.29 15.72 -20.67
N GLY A 357 21.63 14.63 -20.33
CA GLY A 357 20.17 14.55 -20.27
C GLY A 357 19.59 13.40 -21.05
N PHE A 358 18.29 13.29 -20.98
CA PHE A 358 17.49 12.31 -21.74
C PHE A 358 16.68 13.03 -22.82
N GLU A 359 16.85 12.61 -24.06
CA GLU A 359 16.12 13.13 -25.24
C GLU A 359 14.85 12.26 -25.40
N ALA A 360 13.70 12.71 -24.86
CA ALA A 360 12.47 11.93 -24.76
C ALA A 360 11.83 11.62 -26.14
N ASP A 361 12.01 12.52 -27.11
CA ASP A 361 11.57 12.36 -28.51
C ASP A 361 12.26 11.21 -29.24
N ARG A 362 13.47 10.89 -28.82
CA ARG A 362 14.32 9.84 -29.41
C ARG A 362 14.53 8.64 -28.49
N ASN A 363 14.00 8.66 -27.29
CA ASN A 363 14.26 7.65 -26.24
C ASN A 363 15.77 7.44 -25.99
N THR A 364 16.60 8.50 -26.08
CA THR A 364 18.05 8.37 -25.94
C THR A 364 18.62 9.09 -24.71
N LEU A 365 19.51 8.39 -24.03
CA LEU A 365 20.41 9.00 -23.04
C LEU A 365 21.56 9.67 -23.81
N LYS A 366 21.80 10.95 -23.56
CA LYS A 366 22.85 11.73 -24.17
C LYS A 366 24.02 11.93 -23.24
N TYR A 367 25.18 11.55 -23.70
CA TYR A 367 26.45 11.72 -22.97
C TYR A 367 27.45 12.48 -23.81
N ARG A 368 28.42 13.10 -23.15
CA ARG A 368 29.51 13.86 -23.77
C ARG A 368 30.86 13.33 -23.30
N CYS A 369 31.88 13.45 -24.13
CA CYS A 369 33.27 13.18 -23.80
C CYS A 369 33.66 13.94 -22.50
N PRO A 370 34.18 13.25 -21.46
CA PRO A 370 34.51 13.89 -20.19
C PRO A 370 35.63 14.91 -20.34
N ALA A 371 36.63 14.66 -21.20
CA ALA A 371 37.72 15.61 -21.43
C ALA A 371 37.20 16.96 -21.93
N ALA A 372 36.30 16.92 -22.94
CA ALA A 372 35.70 18.15 -23.45
C ALA A 372 34.66 18.76 -22.49
N ALA A 373 34.00 17.94 -21.65
CA ALA A 373 33.01 18.43 -20.70
C ALA A 373 33.66 19.12 -19.48
N TYR A 374 34.78 18.61 -19.01
CA TYR A 374 35.45 19.05 -17.78
C TYR A 374 36.77 19.80 -18.03
N GLY A 375 37.18 20.00 -19.30
CA GLY A 375 38.28 20.86 -19.68
C GLY A 375 39.67 20.29 -19.42
N PHE A 376 39.88 18.97 -19.58
CA PHE A 376 41.19 18.35 -19.49
C PHE A 376 41.66 17.74 -20.82
N GLU A 377 42.94 17.56 -20.99
CA GLU A 377 43.52 16.93 -22.17
C GLU A 377 43.39 15.42 -22.11
N CYS A 378 43.05 14.80 -23.24
CA CYS A 378 42.96 13.34 -23.41
C CYS A 378 43.99 12.92 -24.48
N SER A 379 45.03 12.17 -24.06
CA SER A 379 46.10 11.69 -24.96
C SER A 379 45.52 10.79 -26.10
N GLY A 380 44.58 9.92 -25.80
CA GLY A 380 43.92 9.04 -26.79
C GLY A 380 42.83 9.68 -27.61
N LYS A 381 42.67 11.03 -27.63
CA LYS A 381 41.59 11.73 -28.34
C LYS A 381 41.53 11.37 -29.86
N SER A 382 42.68 11.40 -30.53
CA SER A 382 42.76 11.13 -31.96
C SER A 382 42.33 9.69 -32.30
N GLN A 383 42.80 8.72 -31.54
CA GLN A 383 42.50 7.29 -31.71
C GLN A 383 41.00 7.01 -31.41
N CYS A 384 40.46 7.59 -30.36
CA CYS A 384 39.04 7.49 -29.99
C CYS A 384 38.13 8.05 -31.09
N HIS A 385 38.48 9.21 -31.67
CA HIS A 385 37.70 9.82 -32.74
C HIS A 385 37.81 9.03 -34.04
N ALA A 386 38.97 8.51 -34.38
CA ALA A 386 39.19 7.67 -35.57
C ALA A 386 38.42 6.36 -35.46
N ALA A 387 38.48 5.65 -34.36
CA ALA A 387 37.76 4.41 -34.13
C ALA A 387 36.24 4.58 -34.19
N ALA A 388 35.72 5.69 -33.71
CA ALA A 388 34.30 6.01 -33.75
C ALA A 388 33.83 6.66 -35.04
N GLN A 389 34.73 6.95 -35.98
CA GLN A 389 34.48 7.70 -37.24
C GLN A 389 33.77 9.05 -37.01
N VAL A 390 34.15 9.74 -35.91
CA VAL A 390 33.51 10.99 -35.46
C VAL A 390 34.45 12.16 -35.68
N HIS A 391 33.98 13.20 -36.36
CA HIS A 391 34.61 14.51 -36.37
C HIS A 391 34.04 15.35 -35.24
N ALA A 392 34.69 15.30 -34.09
CA ALA A 392 34.27 16.06 -32.92
C ALA A 392 35.17 17.30 -32.79
N GLY A 393 34.61 18.49 -32.95
CA GLY A 393 35.28 19.75 -32.63
C GLY A 393 35.55 19.92 -31.12
N ASP A 394 35.61 21.14 -30.64
CA ASP A 394 35.89 21.49 -29.22
C ASP A 394 34.80 20.96 -28.27
N TYR A 395 33.59 20.70 -28.78
CA TYR A 395 32.51 20.09 -27.96
C TYR A 395 32.80 18.64 -27.55
N GLY A 396 33.66 17.95 -28.31
CA GLY A 396 34.03 16.55 -28.06
C GLY A 396 32.98 15.56 -28.59
N ARG A 397 33.29 14.28 -28.40
CA ARG A 397 32.43 13.18 -28.84
C ARG A 397 31.10 13.14 -28.06
N ILE A 398 29.99 13.02 -28.79
CA ILE A 398 28.66 12.78 -28.21
C ILE A 398 28.32 11.30 -28.38
N VAL A 399 27.88 10.69 -27.29
CA VAL A 399 27.39 9.31 -27.27
C VAL A 399 25.90 9.34 -26.97
N ARG A 400 25.11 8.70 -27.80
CA ARG A 400 23.67 8.50 -27.57
C ARG A 400 23.39 7.04 -27.39
N ILE A 401 22.65 6.71 -26.32
CA ILE A 401 22.24 5.35 -25.97
C ILE A 401 20.73 5.29 -26.12
N ASP A 402 20.27 4.63 -27.19
CA ASP A 402 18.85 4.36 -27.38
C ASP A 402 18.42 3.27 -26.40
N ILE A 403 17.60 3.65 -25.41
CA ILE A 403 17.16 2.74 -24.36
C ILE A 403 16.22 1.64 -24.88
N THR A 404 15.63 1.81 -26.08
CA THR A 404 14.77 0.80 -26.70
C THR A 404 15.57 -0.32 -27.38
N GLN A 405 16.83 -0.05 -27.74
CA GLN A 405 17.74 -1.00 -28.37
C GLN A 405 18.66 -1.71 -27.36
N GLN A 406 18.56 -1.34 -26.10
CA GLN A 406 19.41 -1.84 -25.02
C GLN A 406 18.59 -2.62 -23.96
N ASP A 407 19.26 -3.34 -23.08
CA ASP A 407 18.58 -3.99 -21.93
C ASP A 407 17.89 -2.95 -21.05
N ARG A 408 16.56 -3.01 -21.01
CA ARG A 408 15.69 -2.09 -20.25
C ARG A 408 15.94 -2.16 -18.74
N ARG A 409 16.58 -3.20 -18.22
CA ARG A 409 16.96 -3.28 -16.81
C ARG A 409 18.16 -2.36 -16.52
N ILE A 410 19.04 -2.19 -17.49
CA ILE A 410 20.28 -1.41 -17.40
C ILE A 410 20.04 0.05 -17.76
N PHE A 411 19.43 0.29 -18.93
CA PHE A 411 19.24 1.64 -19.47
C PHE A 411 17.79 2.09 -19.33
N VAL A 412 17.60 3.11 -18.50
CA VAL A 412 16.31 3.74 -18.18
C VAL A 412 16.40 5.25 -18.36
N PRO A 413 15.28 5.97 -18.54
CA PRO A 413 15.28 7.42 -18.79
C PRO A 413 16.03 8.26 -17.77
N THR A 414 16.07 7.80 -16.50
CA THR A 414 16.86 8.42 -15.44
C THR A 414 17.98 7.46 -15.06
N PRO A 415 19.25 7.74 -15.39
CA PRO A 415 20.35 6.82 -15.14
C PRO A 415 20.46 6.42 -13.66
N HIS A 416 20.69 5.13 -13.41
CA HIS A 416 20.91 4.61 -12.07
C HIS A 416 22.05 5.37 -11.39
N ASN A 417 21.97 5.55 -10.08
CA ASN A 417 22.94 6.25 -9.25
C ASN A 417 23.11 7.76 -9.54
N SER A 418 22.36 8.31 -10.51
CA SER A 418 22.34 9.76 -10.67
C SER A 418 21.69 10.45 -9.45
N PRO A 419 22.06 11.70 -9.11
CA PRO A 419 21.44 12.40 -7.97
C PRO A 419 19.92 12.50 -8.04
N SER A 420 19.36 12.63 -9.24
CA SER A 420 17.90 12.63 -9.45
C SER A 420 17.26 11.26 -9.21
N TRP A 421 17.90 10.19 -9.68
CA TRP A 421 17.46 8.83 -9.45
C TRP A 421 17.50 8.50 -7.95
N ASN A 422 18.60 8.77 -7.27
CA ASN A 422 18.75 8.51 -5.84
C ASN A 422 17.70 9.24 -4.99
N ARG A 423 17.44 10.52 -5.29
CA ARG A 423 16.38 11.28 -4.59
C ARG A 423 14.98 10.66 -4.80
N GLY A 424 14.68 10.24 -6.02
CA GLY A 424 13.41 9.59 -6.35
C GLY A 424 13.28 8.22 -5.67
N TYR A 425 14.29 7.38 -5.81
CA TYR A 425 14.31 6.03 -5.26
C TYR A 425 14.21 6.00 -3.73
N ASN A 426 14.87 6.92 -3.05
CA ASN A 426 14.85 7.01 -1.58
C ASN A 426 13.45 7.34 -1.02
N ARG A 427 12.53 7.91 -1.83
CA ARG A 427 11.13 8.11 -1.41
C ARG A 427 10.42 6.78 -1.15
N ARG A 428 10.91 5.66 -1.69
CA ARG A 428 10.35 4.33 -1.45
C ARG A 428 10.21 3.98 0.04
N SER A 429 11.05 4.55 0.92
CA SER A 429 10.92 4.38 2.37
C SER A 429 9.53 4.80 2.93
N ALA A 430 8.76 5.58 2.18
CA ALA A 430 7.37 5.89 2.51
C ALA A 430 6.48 4.64 2.57
N LEU A 431 6.73 3.66 1.70
CA LEU A 431 5.99 2.40 1.65
C LEU A 431 6.18 1.58 2.92
N GLU A 432 7.41 1.56 3.45
CA GLU A 432 7.71 0.88 4.72
C GLU A 432 6.94 1.50 5.89
N ARG A 433 6.76 2.84 5.88
CA ARG A 433 5.95 3.53 6.90
C ARG A 433 4.46 3.23 6.76
N ILE A 434 3.94 3.12 5.53
CA ILE A 434 2.55 2.70 5.30
C ILE A 434 2.35 1.26 5.76
N ASN A 435 3.25 0.35 5.41
CA ASN A 435 3.21 -1.04 5.84
C ASN A 435 3.26 -1.17 7.37
N SER A 436 4.06 -0.34 8.05
CA SER A 436 4.08 -0.28 9.51
C SER A 436 2.73 0.17 10.11
N ARG A 437 2.03 1.12 9.46
CA ARG A 437 0.68 1.53 9.88
C ARG A 437 -0.33 0.40 9.70
N ILE A 438 -0.24 -0.37 8.59
CA ILE A 438 -1.08 -1.54 8.36
C ILE A 438 -0.87 -2.57 9.48
N ASP A 439 0.36 -2.86 9.84
CA ASP A 439 0.69 -3.84 10.87
C ASP A 439 0.28 -3.42 12.27
N GLN A 440 0.77 -2.28 12.70
CA GLN A 440 0.64 -1.80 14.06
C GLN A 440 -0.68 -1.06 14.27
N GLY A 441 -1.04 -0.17 13.34
CA GLY A 441 -2.25 0.64 13.43
C GLY A 441 -3.53 -0.15 13.19
N PHE A 442 -3.53 -1.05 12.21
CA PHE A 442 -4.71 -1.85 11.88
C PHE A 442 -4.63 -3.33 12.30
N GLY A 443 -3.54 -3.72 12.97
CA GLY A 443 -3.40 -5.01 13.63
C GLY A 443 -3.20 -6.22 12.71
N PHE A 444 -2.73 -6.01 11.47
CA PHE A 444 -2.51 -7.11 10.52
C PHE A 444 -1.35 -8.05 10.91
N GLU A 445 -0.49 -7.65 11.83
CA GLU A 445 0.56 -8.51 12.38
C GLU A 445 0.00 -9.65 13.27
N ASN A 446 -1.19 -9.42 13.87
CA ASN A 446 -1.81 -10.33 14.84
C ASN A 446 -3.30 -10.56 14.54
N HIS A 447 -3.67 -10.73 13.28
CA HIS A 447 -5.06 -10.93 12.87
C HIS A 447 -5.50 -12.39 13.03
N THR A 448 -6.83 -12.60 12.98
CA THR A 448 -7.47 -13.93 13.02
C THR A 448 -8.22 -14.26 11.72
N ILE A 449 -7.89 -13.55 10.63
CA ILE A 449 -8.61 -13.65 9.36
C ILE A 449 -8.19 -14.92 8.62
N ARG A 450 -9.17 -15.61 8.02
CA ARG A 450 -8.99 -16.73 7.11
C ARG A 450 -9.82 -16.47 5.85
N GLY A 451 -9.29 -16.82 4.70
CA GLY A 451 -9.90 -16.61 3.39
C GLY A 451 -9.44 -15.31 2.71
N LYS A 452 -9.07 -15.44 1.43
CA LYS A 452 -8.54 -14.35 0.61
C LYS A 452 -9.52 -13.16 0.52
N ALA A 453 -10.81 -13.43 0.24
CA ALA A 453 -11.82 -12.38 0.12
C ALA A 453 -11.96 -11.55 1.39
N LYS A 454 -12.00 -12.21 2.56
CA LYS A 454 -12.03 -11.53 3.87
C LYS A 454 -10.78 -10.67 4.09
N MET A 455 -9.61 -11.20 3.73
CA MET A 455 -8.35 -10.47 3.85
C MET A 455 -8.34 -9.24 2.95
N GLN A 456 -8.70 -9.41 1.67
CA GLN A 456 -8.80 -8.32 0.70
C GLN A 456 -9.74 -7.21 1.20
N THR A 457 -10.98 -7.57 1.56
CA THR A 457 -11.97 -6.60 2.03
C THR A 457 -11.50 -5.88 3.29
N ARG A 458 -10.91 -6.60 4.26
CA ARG A 458 -10.41 -5.99 5.50
C ARG A 458 -9.26 -5.02 5.26
N VAL A 459 -8.31 -5.37 4.39
CA VAL A 459 -7.22 -4.46 4.02
C VAL A 459 -7.75 -3.26 3.25
N SER A 460 -8.61 -3.47 2.26
CA SER A 460 -9.21 -2.38 1.47
C SER A 460 -9.97 -1.39 2.37
N LEU A 461 -10.78 -1.87 3.31
CA LEU A 461 -11.47 -1.02 4.28
C LEU A 461 -10.49 -0.23 5.18
N ALA A 462 -9.42 -0.87 5.68
CA ALA A 462 -8.43 -0.19 6.49
C ALA A 462 -7.73 0.94 5.72
N LEU A 463 -7.40 0.70 4.44
CA LEU A 463 -6.79 1.70 3.59
C LEU A 463 -7.78 2.79 3.16
N ALA A 464 -9.04 2.46 2.90
CA ALA A 464 -10.10 3.44 2.65
C ALA A 464 -10.30 4.38 3.86
N VAL A 465 -10.30 3.82 5.09
CA VAL A 465 -10.32 4.61 6.33
C VAL A 465 -9.10 5.53 6.42
N MET A 466 -7.90 5.06 6.09
CA MET A 466 -6.68 5.88 6.05
C MET A 466 -6.80 7.03 5.04
N MET A 467 -7.33 6.75 3.85
CA MET A 467 -7.54 7.76 2.80
C MET A 467 -8.60 8.80 3.20
N ALA A 468 -9.73 8.35 3.77
CA ALA A 468 -10.80 9.24 4.24
C ALA A 468 -10.32 10.14 5.39
N MET A 469 -9.56 9.62 6.34
CA MET A 469 -8.92 10.42 7.40
C MET A 469 -7.97 11.48 6.81
N ALA A 470 -7.11 11.07 5.86
CA ALA A 470 -6.19 12.00 5.20
C ALA A 470 -6.95 13.12 4.48
N LEU A 471 -7.99 12.77 3.73
CA LEU A 471 -8.86 13.70 3.02
C LEU A 471 -9.52 14.69 3.98
N GLY A 472 -10.12 14.20 5.07
CA GLY A 472 -10.76 14.99 6.09
C GLY A 472 -9.80 15.98 6.77
N HIS A 473 -8.61 15.53 7.14
CA HIS A 473 -7.59 16.43 7.70
C HIS A 473 -7.14 17.51 6.72
N VAL A 474 -6.98 17.16 5.43
CA VAL A 474 -6.61 18.15 4.40
C VAL A 474 -7.73 19.17 4.21
N LYS A 475 -8.99 18.73 4.09
CA LYS A 475 -10.16 19.64 3.96
C LYS A 475 -10.35 20.54 5.18
N ALA A 476 -10.00 20.04 6.38
CA ALA A 476 -10.01 20.81 7.63
C ALA A 476 -8.78 21.73 7.81
N GLY A 477 -7.91 21.87 6.82
CA GLY A 477 -6.69 22.68 6.91
C GLY A 477 -5.57 22.06 7.76
N ARG A 478 -5.72 20.84 8.23
CA ARG A 478 -4.79 20.12 9.11
C ARG A 478 -3.87 19.15 8.33
N LYS A 479 -3.35 19.58 7.18
CA LYS A 479 -2.54 18.75 6.28
C LYS A 479 -1.39 18.00 6.97
N GLN A 480 -0.81 18.59 8.01
CA GLN A 480 0.29 17.93 8.77
C GLN A 480 -0.16 16.67 9.52
N GLN A 481 -1.46 16.56 9.82
CA GLN A 481 -2.04 15.43 10.55
C GLN A 481 -2.55 14.31 9.64
N MET A 482 -2.54 14.48 8.32
CA MET A 482 -3.10 13.51 7.36
C MET A 482 -2.50 12.11 7.45
N ARG A 483 -1.32 11.96 8.06
CA ARG A 483 -0.62 10.67 8.25
C ARG A 483 -0.83 10.07 9.64
N SER A 484 -1.50 10.80 10.53
CA SER A 484 -1.63 10.41 11.94
C SER A 484 -2.86 9.53 12.12
N LEU A 485 -2.63 8.23 12.37
CA LEU A 485 -3.69 7.27 12.69
C LEU A 485 -3.93 7.12 14.20
N VAL A 486 -2.96 7.46 15.02
CA VAL A 486 -2.93 7.10 16.46
C VAL A 486 -2.62 8.28 17.37
N GLN A 487 -2.06 9.35 16.87
CA GLN A 487 -1.74 10.52 17.70
C GLN A 487 -3.01 11.31 18.04
N PRO A 488 -3.16 11.77 19.29
CA PRO A 488 -4.25 12.64 19.66
C PRO A 488 -4.34 13.85 18.71
N ILE A 489 -5.55 14.18 18.28
CA ILE A 489 -5.79 15.42 17.58
C ILE A 489 -5.61 16.52 18.63
N PRO A 490 -4.72 17.53 18.46
CA PRO A 490 -4.60 18.61 19.41
C PRO A 490 -5.96 19.30 19.55
N ALA A 491 -6.42 19.51 20.77
CA ALA A 491 -7.62 20.29 21.01
C ALA A 491 -7.50 21.62 20.27
N SER A 492 -8.51 21.96 19.48
CA SER A 492 -8.61 23.28 18.84
C SER A 492 -8.68 24.32 19.94
N GLY A 493 -7.57 25.07 20.15
CA GLY A 493 -7.51 26.21 21.07
C GLY A 493 -8.41 27.36 20.61
#